data_6eefd20250a1d662d13477bb2365c636
#
_entry.id   6eefd20250a1d662d13477bb2365c636
#
_cell.length_a   1.000
_cell.length_b   1.000
_cell.length_c   1.000
_cell.angle_alpha   90.00
_cell.angle_beta   90.00
_cell.angle_gamma   90.00
#
_symmetry.space_group_name_H-M   'P 1'
#
loop_
_entity.id
_entity.type
_entity.pdbx_description
1 polymer ?
#
loop_
_entity_poly.entity_id
_entity_poly.type
_entity_poly.pdbx_seq_one_letter_code
_entity_poly.pdbx_strand_id
1 'polypeptide(L)'
;MKIAVDAMGGDHAPRNPVHGAVLAASEVESEIVLVGDEPTIRRELEAHGSPAGISIVHAEQVIGMEEGMATGIRRKRQSSIHVGARLLRSGDVDGVVSAGNTGAVMAVTKVIAGTLDGVDRPALAVVLPTQTGRALVLDVGANADPKGRHLVQFGLIGDQLARQVTTSW
;
A
#
# COMPACT_ATOMS: atom_id res chain seq x y z
N MET A 1 5.33 -15.52 0.29
CA MET A 1 5.29 -14.09 -0.11
C MET A 1 5.81 -13.23 1.01
N LYS A 2 6.29 -12.04 0.72
CA LYS A 2 6.79 -11.09 1.71
C LYS A 2 6.10 -9.73 1.51
N ILE A 3 5.42 -9.24 2.53
CA ILE A 3 4.55 -8.06 2.44
C ILE A 3 5.05 -6.97 3.38
N ALA A 4 5.35 -5.79 2.83
CA ALA A 4 5.63 -4.61 3.64
C ALA A 4 4.31 -3.95 4.10
N VAL A 5 4.24 -3.60 5.38
CA VAL A 5 3.13 -2.87 5.98
C VAL A 5 3.64 -1.53 6.49
N ASP A 6 3.07 -0.44 5.98
CA ASP A 6 3.31 0.91 6.50
C ASP A 6 2.74 1.01 7.91
N ALA A 7 3.60 0.82 8.90
CA ALA A 7 3.20 0.84 10.31
C ALA A 7 2.85 2.24 10.82
N MET A 8 3.16 3.29 10.05
CA MET A 8 2.91 4.68 10.43
C MET A 8 1.73 5.31 9.67
N GLY A 9 1.04 4.52 8.84
CA GLY A 9 -0.10 4.98 8.05
C GLY A 9 -1.44 4.81 8.78
N GLY A 10 -2.29 5.84 8.67
CA GLY A 10 -3.63 5.86 9.26
C GLY A 10 -3.73 6.60 10.58
N ASP A 11 -4.97 6.91 10.99
CA ASP A 11 -5.28 7.77 12.14
C ASP A 11 -4.86 7.17 13.49
N HIS A 12 -4.74 5.86 13.56
CA HIS A 12 -4.39 5.11 14.78
C HIS A 12 -3.05 4.37 14.66
N ALA A 13 -2.18 4.87 13.79
CA ALA A 13 -0.82 4.33 13.68
C ALA A 13 0.03 4.74 14.91
N PRO A 14 0.99 3.90 15.34
CA PRO A 14 1.32 2.58 14.78
C PRO A 14 0.46 1.43 15.32
N ARG A 15 -0.35 1.68 16.35
CA ARG A 15 -1.09 0.65 17.09
C ARG A 15 -1.91 -0.28 16.18
N ASN A 16 -2.80 0.29 15.37
CA ASN A 16 -3.70 -0.52 14.52
C ASN A 16 -2.95 -1.26 13.39
N PRO A 17 -2.03 -0.64 12.64
CA PRO A 17 -1.25 -1.37 11.64
C PRO A 17 -0.41 -2.50 12.23
N VAL A 18 0.23 -2.28 13.40
CA VAL A 18 1.01 -3.33 14.08
C VAL A 18 0.11 -4.47 14.57
N HIS A 19 -1.02 -4.15 15.20
CA HIS A 19 -1.97 -5.17 15.64
C HIS A 19 -2.54 -5.97 14.46
N GLY A 20 -2.91 -5.29 13.36
CA GLY A 20 -3.35 -5.95 12.14
C GLY A 20 -2.29 -6.89 11.54
N ALA A 21 -1.03 -6.46 11.55
CA ALA A 21 0.09 -7.30 11.11
C ALA A 21 0.29 -8.54 11.99
N VAL A 22 0.14 -8.39 13.31
CA VAL A 22 0.22 -9.51 14.26
C VAL A 22 -0.90 -10.53 14.01
N LEU A 23 -2.12 -10.07 13.80
CA LEU A 23 -3.25 -10.95 13.47
C LEU A 23 -3.01 -11.67 12.13
N ALA A 24 -2.60 -10.92 11.10
CA ALA A 24 -2.32 -11.49 9.79
C ALA A 24 -1.20 -12.55 9.84
N ALA A 25 -0.14 -12.32 10.61
CA ALA A 25 0.96 -13.27 10.73
C ALA A 25 0.53 -14.65 11.29
N SER A 26 -0.60 -14.72 11.99
CA SER A 26 -1.18 -15.99 12.48
C SER A 26 -2.09 -16.68 11.46
N GLU A 27 -2.53 -15.97 10.42
CA GLU A 27 -3.52 -16.45 9.46
C GLU A 27 -2.95 -16.73 8.06
N VAL A 28 -1.81 -16.09 7.72
CA VAL A 28 -1.20 -16.22 6.39
C VAL A 28 0.23 -16.76 6.47
N GLU A 29 0.65 -17.54 5.48
CA GLU A 29 2.03 -18.06 5.33
C GLU A 29 3.00 -17.01 4.77
N SER A 30 2.69 -15.72 4.88
CA SER A 30 3.51 -14.64 4.33
C SER A 30 4.38 -14.02 5.41
N GLU A 31 5.61 -13.69 5.08
CA GLU A 31 6.46 -12.85 5.93
C GLU A 31 5.96 -11.41 5.92
N ILE A 32 5.91 -10.78 7.08
CA ILE A 32 5.49 -9.39 7.23
C ILE A 32 6.68 -8.51 7.59
N VAL A 33 6.80 -7.39 6.89
CA VAL A 33 7.83 -6.36 7.13
C VAL A 33 7.13 -5.09 7.58
N LEU A 34 7.19 -4.76 8.86
CA LEU A 34 6.69 -3.47 9.36
C LEU A 34 7.67 -2.36 9.01
N VAL A 35 7.17 -1.29 8.38
CA VAL A 35 8.00 -0.16 7.94
C VAL A 35 7.61 1.09 8.73
N GLY A 36 8.55 1.69 9.46
CA GLY A 36 8.30 2.90 10.24
C GLY A 36 9.33 3.15 11.33
N ASP A 37 8.94 3.93 12.34
CA ASP A 37 9.81 4.22 13.49
C ASP A 37 10.05 2.96 14.32
N GLU A 38 11.23 2.37 14.16
CA GLU A 38 11.54 1.07 14.75
C GLU A 38 11.34 1.02 16.27
N PRO A 39 11.81 1.99 17.09
CA PRO A 39 11.59 1.96 18.53
C PRO A 39 10.11 1.89 18.91
N THR A 40 9.26 2.63 18.20
CA THR A 40 7.83 2.68 18.46
C THR A 40 7.14 1.39 18.04
N ILE A 41 7.48 0.86 16.83
CA ILE A 41 6.95 -0.42 16.34
C ILE A 41 7.35 -1.57 17.27
N ARG A 42 8.61 -1.60 17.72
CA ARG A 42 9.10 -2.64 18.63
C ARG A 42 8.34 -2.67 19.93
N ARG A 43 8.05 -1.50 20.52
CA ARG A 43 7.25 -1.39 21.74
C ARG A 43 5.82 -1.92 21.55
N GLU A 44 5.19 -1.62 20.42
CA GLU A 44 3.85 -2.16 20.11
C GLU A 44 3.90 -3.68 19.90
N LEU A 45 4.92 -4.23 19.22
CA LEU A 45 5.09 -5.67 19.06
C LEU A 45 5.30 -6.41 20.39
N GLU A 46 6.07 -5.82 21.31
CA GLU A 46 6.28 -6.39 22.65
C GLU A 46 4.95 -6.57 23.41
N ALA A 47 4.03 -5.62 23.27
CA ALA A 47 2.69 -5.74 23.85
C ALA A 47 1.87 -6.92 23.29
N HIS A 48 2.27 -7.44 22.12
CA HIS A 48 1.65 -8.61 21.46
C HIS A 48 2.53 -9.87 21.51
N GLY A 49 3.57 -9.90 22.34
CA GLY A 49 4.45 -11.06 22.51
C GLY A 49 5.47 -11.26 21.39
N SER A 50 5.70 -10.26 20.55
CA SER A 50 6.69 -10.29 19.47
C SER A 50 6.63 -11.56 18.61
N PRO A 51 5.53 -11.79 17.88
CA PRO A 51 5.32 -13.03 17.14
C PRO A 51 6.40 -13.25 16.07
N ALA A 52 6.71 -14.51 15.78
CA ALA A 52 7.62 -14.88 14.70
C ALA A 52 7.02 -14.49 13.31
N GLY A 53 7.87 -14.33 12.31
CA GLY A 53 7.43 -14.00 10.94
C GLY A 53 7.25 -12.50 10.68
N ILE A 54 7.49 -11.65 11.68
CA ILE A 54 7.45 -10.20 11.55
C ILE A 54 8.88 -9.62 11.68
N SER A 55 9.29 -8.84 10.70
CA SER A 55 10.53 -8.06 10.73
C SER A 55 10.24 -6.57 10.65
N ILE A 56 11.22 -5.73 10.99
CA ILE A 56 11.07 -4.26 10.99
C ILE A 56 12.12 -3.67 10.07
N VAL A 57 11.69 -2.70 9.24
CA VAL A 57 12.58 -1.82 8.49
C VAL A 57 12.33 -0.39 8.95
N HIS A 58 13.38 0.26 9.44
CA HIS A 58 13.28 1.62 9.97
C HIS A 58 12.97 2.65 8.91
N ALA A 59 12.09 3.61 9.24
CA ALA A 59 11.79 4.80 8.47
C ALA A 59 11.69 6.00 9.41
N GLU A 60 12.52 7.02 9.16
CA GLU A 60 12.66 8.18 10.04
C GLU A 60 11.48 9.17 9.97
N GLN A 61 10.69 9.11 8.89
CA GLN A 61 9.70 10.15 8.60
C GLN A 61 8.33 9.53 8.32
N VAL A 62 7.28 10.32 8.51
CA VAL A 62 5.88 9.96 8.24
C VAL A 62 5.23 11.06 7.42
N ILE A 63 4.49 10.68 6.37
CA ILE A 63 3.59 11.60 5.64
C ILE A 63 2.24 11.55 6.34
N GLY A 64 1.83 12.68 6.92
CA GLY A 64 0.54 12.77 7.64
C GLY A 64 -0.67 12.69 6.71
N MET A 65 -1.83 12.33 7.28
CA MET A 65 -3.09 12.20 6.53
C MET A 65 -3.52 13.52 5.88
N GLU A 66 -3.35 14.65 6.58
CA GLU A 66 -3.69 15.99 6.11
C GLU A 66 -2.56 16.69 5.34
N GLU A 67 -1.42 16.02 5.18
CA GLU A 67 -0.26 16.65 4.54
C GLU A 67 -0.44 16.74 3.03
N GLY A 68 -0.19 17.93 2.50
CA GLY A 68 -0.27 18.16 1.06
C GLY A 68 0.68 17.24 0.28
N MET A 69 0.14 16.51 -0.69
CA MET A 69 0.81 15.48 -1.49
C MET A 69 2.18 15.92 -2.03
N ALA A 70 2.26 17.12 -2.64
CA ALA A 70 3.50 17.60 -3.24
C ALA A 70 4.60 17.87 -2.21
N THR A 71 4.24 18.29 -1.00
CA THR A 71 5.18 18.60 0.09
C THR A 71 5.71 17.31 0.72
N GLY A 72 4.81 16.39 1.08
CA GLY A 72 5.17 15.11 1.68
C GLY A 72 6.09 14.28 0.77
N ILE A 73 5.76 14.16 -0.51
CA ILE A 73 6.54 13.39 -1.49
C ILE A 73 7.96 13.95 -1.68
N ARG A 74 8.11 15.28 -1.74
CA ARG A 74 9.42 15.90 -2.02
C ARG A 74 10.31 16.01 -0.81
N ARG A 75 9.75 16.31 0.36
CA ARG A 75 10.51 16.63 1.59
C ARG A 75 10.73 15.44 2.49
N LYS A 76 9.84 14.43 2.46
CA LYS A 76 9.90 13.27 3.36
C LYS A 76 10.29 11.97 2.65
N ARG A 77 11.43 12.00 1.98
CA ARG A 77 11.94 10.88 1.19
C ARG A 77 12.32 9.64 2.02
N GLN A 78 12.38 9.77 3.33
CA GLN A 78 12.60 8.67 4.28
C GLN A 78 11.32 8.30 5.04
N SER A 79 10.16 8.65 4.50
CA SER A 79 8.89 8.21 5.09
C SER A 79 8.65 6.71 4.89
N SER A 80 7.83 6.13 5.76
CA SER A 80 7.43 4.73 5.70
C SER A 80 6.90 4.32 4.31
N ILE A 81 6.10 5.18 3.67
CA ILE A 81 5.59 4.97 2.31
C ILE A 81 6.75 4.92 1.28
N HIS A 82 7.74 5.82 1.38
CA HIS A 82 8.90 5.81 0.47
C HIS A 82 9.78 4.59 0.69
N VAL A 83 10.01 4.20 1.93
CA VAL A 83 10.79 3.00 2.26
C VAL A 83 10.09 1.76 1.73
N GLY A 84 8.78 1.59 1.99
CA GLY A 84 7.98 0.49 1.46
C GLY A 84 8.01 0.40 -0.07
N ALA A 85 7.84 1.54 -0.75
CA ALA A 85 7.92 1.58 -2.21
C ALA A 85 9.31 1.21 -2.77
N ARG A 86 10.40 1.56 -2.06
CA ARG A 86 11.75 1.12 -2.44
C ARG A 86 11.96 -0.38 -2.26
N LEU A 87 11.49 -0.95 -1.16
CA LEU A 87 11.53 -2.40 -0.93
C LEU A 87 10.77 -3.17 -2.03
N LEU A 88 9.62 -2.64 -2.47
CA LEU A 88 8.86 -3.20 -3.58
C LEU A 88 9.67 -3.13 -4.89
N ARG A 89 10.26 -1.99 -5.19
CA ARG A 89 11.04 -1.80 -6.41
C ARG A 89 12.30 -2.68 -6.48
N SER A 90 12.97 -2.88 -5.34
CA SER A 90 14.16 -3.75 -5.27
C SER A 90 13.83 -5.25 -5.31
N GLY A 91 12.56 -5.63 -5.14
CA GLY A 91 12.14 -7.02 -5.03
C GLY A 91 12.40 -7.64 -3.66
N ASP A 92 12.68 -6.81 -2.64
CA ASP A 92 12.83 -7.26 -1.26
C ASP A 92 11.49 -7.65 -0.63
N VAL A 93 10.38 -7.13 -1.19
CA VAL A 93 9.00 -7.50 -0.85
C VAL A 93 8.15 -7.66 -2.11
N ASP A 94 7.11 -8.50 -2.04
CA ASP A 94 6.20 -8.79 -3.13
C ASP A 94 5.01 -7.81 -3.20
N GLY A 95 4.73 -7.10 -2.10
CA GLY A 95 3.63 -6.15 -2.00
C GLY A 95 3.81 -5.16 -0.87
N VAL A 96 3.04 -4.05 -0.93
CA VAL A 96 3.00 -3.01 0.10
C VAL A 96 1.57 -2.73 0.49
N VAL A 97 1.30 -2.68 1.79
CA VAL A 97 0.01 -2.30 2.38
C VAL A 97 0.19 -1.01 3.17
N SER A 98 -0.68 -0.05 2.97
CA SER A 98 -0.70 1.21 3.73
C SER A 98 -2.13 1.67 3.96
N ALA A 99 -2.44 2.09 5.18
CA ALA A 99 -3.66 2.81 5.56
C ALA A 99 -3.43 4.33 5.64
N GLY A 100 -2.30 4.81 5.13
CA GLY A 100 -1.91 6.21 5.13
C GLY A 100 -2.60 7.04 4.05
N ASN A 101 -2.07 8.24 3.80
CA ASN A 101 -2.59 9.17 2.81
C ASN A 101 -2.58 8.54 1.41
N THR A 102 -3.76 8.25 0.86
CA THR A 102 -3.95 7.53 -0.41
C THR A 102 -3.24 8.21 -1.58
N GLY A 103 -3.32 9.55 -1.66
CA GLY A 103 -2.64 10.30 -2.71
C GLY A 103 -1.12 10.21 -2.62
N ALA A 104 -0.58 10.20 -1.40
CA ALA A 104 0.85 10.02 -1.17
C ALA A 104 1.30 8.59 -1.55
N VAL A 105 0.56 7.56 -1.14
CA VAL A 105 0.85 6.16 -1.51
C VAL A 105 0.92 6.01 -3.02
N MET A 106 -0.11 6.47 -3.75
CA MET A 106 -0.13 6.39 -5.22
C MET A 106 1.02 7.15 -5.88
N ALA A 107 1.25 8.39 -5.46
CA ALA A 107 2.24 9.24 -6.12
C ALA A 107 3.67 8.78 -5.81
N VAL A 108 3.97 8.36 -4.57
CA VAL A 108 5.27 7.81 -4.19
C VAL A 108 5.53 6.49 -4.92
N THR A 109 4.55 5.59 -4.95
CA THR A 109 4.68 4.30 -5.64
C THR A 109 4.90 4.51 -7.13
N LYS A 110 4.16 5.43 -7.77
CA LYS A 110 4.38 5.79 -9.18
C LYS A 110 5.80 6.30 -9.43
N VAL A 111 6.32 7.17 -8.58
CA VAL A 111 7.64 7.77 -8.75
C VAL A 111 8.75 6.75 -8.53
N ILE A 112 8.61 5.86 -7.56
CA ILE A 112 9.65 4.91 -7.15
C ILE A 112 9.55 3.60 -7.92
N ALA A 113 8.40 2.93 -7.89
CA ALA A 113 8.20 1.65 -8.55
C ALA A 113 7.91 1.79 -10.06
N GLY A 114 7.39 2.95 -10.48
CA GLY A 114 7.01 3.20 -11.86
C GLY A 114 5.59 2.73 -12.18
N THR A 115 5.29 2.71 -13.47
CA THR A 115 4.06 2.13 -14.04
C THR A 115 4.44 1.07 -15.06
N LEU A 116 3.52 0.18 -15.36
CA LEU A 116 3.68 -0.78 -16.46
C LEU A 116 3.85 -0.04 -17.79
N ASP A 117 4.53 -0.66 -18.74
CA ASP A 117 4.72 -0.12 -20.08
C ASP A 117 3.37 0.19 -20.73
N GLY A 118 3.23 1.40 -21.28
CA GLY A 118 1.99 1.87 -21.88
C GLY A 118 0.93 2.39 -20.89
N VAL A 119 1.22 2.39 -19.58
CA VAL A 119 0.34 2.95 -18.53
C VAL A 119 0.85 4.31 -18.07
N ASP A 120 0.10 5.37 -18.37
CA ASP A 120 0.47 6.74 -17.99
C ASP A 120 0.23 7.03 -16.48
N ARG A 121 -0.83 6.46 -15.93
CA ARG A 121 -1.27 6.72 -14.55
C ARG A 121 -1.76 5.43 -13.87
N PRO A 122 -1.41 5.22 -12.60
CA PRO A 122 -2.04 4.19 -11.80
C PRO A 122 -3.50 4.54 -11.52
N ALA A 123 -4.32 3.54 -11.25
CA ALA A 123 -5.71 3.69 -10.82
C ALA A 123 -5.94 2.90 -9.54
N LEU A 124 -6.81 3.41 -8.68
CA LEU A 124 -7.29 2.65 -7.53
C LEU A 124 -8.40 1.70 -7.99
N ALA A 125 -8.24 0.43 -7.66
CA ALA A 125 -9.23 -0.60 -7.94
C ALA A 125 -9.95 -1.05 -6.67
N VAL A 126 -11.26 -1.22 -6.78
CA VAL A 126 -12.11 -1.70 -5.69
C VAL A 126 -13.06 -2.76 -6.23
N VAL A 127 -13.24 -3.85 -5.49
CA VAL A 127 -14.25 -4.87 -5.77
C VAL A 127 -15.48 -4.58 -4.93
N LEU A 128 -16.60 -4.29 -5.58
CA LEU A 128 -17.87 -3.98 -4.93
C LEU A 128 -18.85 -5.16 -5.08
N PRO A 129 -19.63 -5.48 -4.04
CA PRO A 129 -20.72 -6.45 -4.15
C PRO A 129 -21.85 -5.88 -5.02
N THR A 130 -22.48 -6.74 -5.81
CA THR A 130 -23.67 -6.42 -6.60
C THR A 130 -24.79 -7.42 -6.29
N GLN A 131 -25.98 -7.21 -6.83
CA GLN A 131 -27.11 -8.12 -6.62
C GLN A 131 -26.85 -9.54 -7.14
N THR A 132 -26.04 -9.69 -8.18
CA THR A 132 -25.80 -10.97 -8.86
C THR A 132 -24.34 -11.43 -8.82
N GLY A 133 -23.47 -10.75 -8.02
CA GLY A 133 -22.05 -11.07 -7.96
C GLY A 133 -21.19 -9.91 -7.50
N ARG A 134 -20.15 -9.58 -8.25
CA ARG A 134 -19.17 -8.54 -7.93
C ARG A 134 -18.88 -7.65 -9.14
N ALA A 135 -18.55 -6.41 -8.89
CA ALA A 135 -18.08 -5.45 -9.91
C ALA A 135 -16.70 -4.93 -9.52
N LEU A 136 -15.78 -4.93 -10.46
CA LEU A 136 -14.49 -4.24 -10.31
C LEU A 136 -14.65 -2.81 -10.83
N VAL A 137 -14.41 -1.84 -9.96
CA VAL A 137 -14.45 -0.42 -10.29
C VAL A 137 -13.03 0.13 -10.22
N LEU A 138 -12.57 0.78 -11.27
CA LEU A 138 -11.27 1.43 -11.33
C LEU A 138 -11.39 2.94 -11.26
N ASP A 139 -10.36 3.53 -10.66
CA ASP A 139 -10.17 4.95 -10.45
C ASP A 139 -11.25 5.58 -9.55
N VAL A 140 -11.39 4.99 -8.37
CA VAL A 140 -12.31 5.47 -7.33
C VAL A 140 -11.75 6.73 -6.64
N GLY A 141 -11.61 7.83 -7.40
CA GLY A 141 -11.21 9.15 -6.90
C GLY A 141 -9.70 9.45 -6.88
N ALA A 142 -8.87 8.58 -7.45
CA ALA A 142 -7.42 8.79 -7.48
C ALA A 142 -6.96 9.82 -8.52
N ASN A 143 -7.66 9.92 -9.64
CA ASN A 143 -7.38 10.87 -10.71
C ASN A 143 -8.57 11.82 -10.88
N ALA A 144 -8.39 13.09 -10.51
CA ALA A 144 -9.46 14.09 -10.57
C ALA A 144 -9.88 14.47 -12.02
N ASP A 145 -8.96 14.36 -12.98
CA ASP A 145 -9.21 14.72 -14.40
C ASP A 145 -8.56 13.69 -15.34
N PRO A 146 -9.15 12.50 -15.51
CA PRO A 146 -8.68 11.50 -16.44
C PRO A 146 -9.01 11.90 -17.89
N LYS A 147 -8.03 11.83 -18.79
CA LYS A 147 -8.24 12.00 -20.24
C LYS A 147 -8.76 10.70 -20.84
N GLY A 148 -9.39 10.79 -22.05
CA GLY A 148 -9.94 9.61 -22.74
C GLY A 148 -8.95 8.44 -22.85
N ARG A 149 -7.65 8.71 -23.13
CA ARG A 149 -6.61 7.68 -23.17
C ARG A 149 -6.41 6.97 -21.82
N HIS A 150 -6.58 7.67 -20.68
CA HIS A 150 -6.47 7.06 -19.36
C HIS A 150 -7.63 6.10 -19.09
N LEU A 151 -8.85 6.45 -19.55
CA LEU A 151 -10.02 5.57 -19.41
C LEU A 151 -9.83 4.27 -20.21
N VAL A 152 -9.25 4.34 -21.40
CA VAL A 152 -8.88 3.14 -22.19
C VAL A 152 -7.87 2.29 -21.41
N GLN A 153 -6.82 2.90 -20.85
CA GLN A 153 -5.82 2.19 -20.06
C GLN A 153 -6.44 1.55 -18.80
N PHE A 154 -7.31 2.27 -18.11
CA PHE A 154 -8.03 1.72 -16.94
C PHE A 154 -8.92 0.55 -17.32
N GLY A 155 -9.59 0.62 -18.48
CA GLY A 155 -10.37 -0.51 -18.99
C GLY A 155 -9.51 -1.77 -19.24
N LEU A 156 -8.34 -1.60 -19.86
CA LEU A 156 -7.41 -2.71 -20.09
C LEU A 156 -6.83 -3.30 -18.79
N ILE A 157 -6.42 -2.43 -17.84
CA ILE A 157 -5.96 -2.86 -16.53
C ILE A 157 -7.07 -3.59 -15.78
N GLY A 158 -8.30 -3.05 -15.85
CA GLY A 158 -9.47 -3.64 -15.21
C GLY A 158 -9.81 -5.03 -15.73
N ASP A 159 -9.77 -5.23 -17.06
CA ASP A 159 -9.98 -6.56 -17.65
C ASP A 159 -8.93 -7.57 -17.15
N GLN A 160 -7.65 -7.21 -17.15
CA GLN A 160 -6.59 -8.09 -16.67
C GLN A 160 -6.73 -8.40 -15.17
N LEU A 161 -7.01 -7.40 -14.35
CA LEU A 161 -7.19 -7.59 -12.91
C LEU A 161 -8.44 -8.43 -12.62
N ALA A 162 -9.55 -8.19 -13.31
CA ALA A 162 -10.77 -8.97 -13.15
C ALA A 162 -10.55 -10.46 -13.44
N ARG A 163 -9.79 -10.80 -14.49
CA ARG A 163 -9.44 -12.19 -14.82
C ARG A 163 -8.62 -12.85 -13.71
N GLN A 164 -7.69 -12.14 -13.10
CA GLN A 164 -6.86 -12.67 -12.01
C GLN A 164 -7.66 -12.85 -10.71
N VAL A 165 -8.48 -11.86 -10.37
CA VAL A 165 -9.27 -11.88 -9.13
C VAL A 165 -10.44 -12.87 -9.21
N THR A 166 -11.09 -13.05 -10.38
CA THR A 166 -12.23 -13.98 -10.52
C THR A 166 -11.83 -15.45 -10.57
N THR A 167 -10.59 -15.77 -10.89
CA THR A 167 -10.07 -17.16 -10.84
C THR A 167 -9.72 -17.63 -9.43
N SER A 168 -9.68 -16.72 -8.46
CA SER A 168 -9.27 -16.98 -7.07
C SER A 168 -10.44 -17.00 -6.07
N TRP A 169 -11.71 -17.01 -6.55
CA TRP A 169 -12.94 -16.95 -5.72
C TRP A 169 -13.90 -18.09 -6.03
#